data_211e0277cf1774ca74caaced6e85db35
#
_entry.id   211e0277cf1774ca74caaced6e85db35
#
_cell.length_a   1.000
_cell.length_b   1.000
_cell.length_c   1.000
_cell.angle_alpha   90.00
_cell.angle_beta   90.00
_cell.angle_gamma   90.00
#
_symmetry.space_group_name_H-M   'P 1'
#
loop_
_entity.id
_entity.type
_entity.pdbx_description
1 polymer ?
#
loop_
_entity_poly.entity_id
_entity_poly.type
_entity_poly.pdbx_seq_one_letter_code
_entity_poly.pdbx_strand_id
1 'polypeptide(L)'
;MSATLGTLIKKLQPEWTIEVFERLSDVALESSNAWNNAGTGHAALCELNYMPEASDGSVDPGKAVSINEQFQQSRQLWSSLIEEGVLDGPSTFINSTPHMTFVQGEKGVSYLKRRYEALRHEPLFAGIEYSEDSRVIHKWAPLLMKQRRKGEVFAATRVPAGTDVDFGALTHQLVDNLREQGVSVQTNTEVRNLRRAS
;
A
#
# COMPACT_ATOMS: atom_id res chain seq x y z
N MET A 1 2.87 4.66 -11.00
CA MET A 1 3.98 5.64 -10.89
C MET A 1 3.95 6.67 -12.01
N SER A 2 3.95 6.30 -13.28
CA SER A 2 3.97 7.25 -14.42
C SER A 2 2.81 8.24 -14.40
N ALA A 3 1.59 7.80 -14.08
CA ALA A 3 0.42 8.69 -13.97
C ALA A 3 0.62 9.77 -12.89
N THR A 4 1.04 9.39 -11.68
CA THR A 4 1.33 10.33 -10.58
C THR A 4 2.45 11.30 -10.95
N LEU A 5 3.53 10.79 -11.57
CA LEU A 5 4.64 11.64 -12.02
C LEU A 5 4.17 12.64 -13.08
N GLY A 6 3.40 12.19 -14.07
CA GLY A 6 2.82 13.06 -15.10
C GLY A 6 1.95 14.16 -14.50
N THR A 7 1.08 13.81 -13.54
CA THR A 7 0.25 14.77 -12.81
C THR A 7 1.10 15.82 -12.08
N LEU A 8 2.14 15.39 -11.35
CA LEU A 8 3.02 16.32 -10.65
C LEU A 8 3.80 17.22 -11.59
N ILE A 9 4.29 16.68 -12.72
CA ILE A 9 4.98 17.47 -13.75
C ILE A 9 4.03 18.52 -14.34
N LYS A 10 2.81 18.14 -14.71
CA LYS A 10 1.82 19.09 -15.25
C LYS A 10 1.45 20.20 -14.26
N LYS A 11 1.41 19.90 -12.96
CA LYS A 11 1.20 20.94 -11.92
C LYS A 11 2.37 21.92 -11.83
N LEU A 12 3.60 21.44 -11.97
CA LEU A 12 4.82 22.27 -11.83
C LEU A 12 5.18 22.98 -13.14
N GLN A 13 4.89 22.39 -14.28
CA GLN A 13 5.26 22.84 -15.61
C GLN A 13 4.08 22.60 -16.59
N PRO A 14 2.99 23.39 -16.50
CA PRO A 14 1.76 23.17 -17.27
C PRO A 14 2.00 23.19 -18.80
N GLU A 15 2.97 23.98 -19.26
CA GLU A 15 3.31 24.16 -20.67
C GLU A 15 4.12 22.99 -21.27
N TRP A 16 4.62 22.07 -20.43
CA TRP A 16 5.42 20.98 -20.94
C TRP A 16 4.56 19.96 -21.69
N THR A 17 5.04 19.53 -22.85
CA THR A 17 4.49 18.40 -23.57
C THR A 17 4.92 17.11 -22.88
N ILE A 18 3.97 16.26 -22.56
CA ILE A 18 4.20 14.95 -21.92
C ILE A 18 3.66 13.87 -22.82
N GLU A 19 4.43 12.83 -23.02
CA GLU A 19 4.01 11.58 -23.67
C GLU A 19 4.19 10.41 -22.71
N VAL A 20 3.17 9.57 -22.61
CA VAL A 20 3.15 8.33 -21.83
C VAL A 20 3.03 7.15 -22.78
N PHE A 21 3.93 6.19 -22.64
CA PHE A 21 3.92 4.97 -23.44
C PHE A 21 3.57 3.78 -22.54
N GLU A 22 2.55 3.03 -22.91
CA GLU A 22 2.11 1.80 -22.25
C GLU A 22 2.20 0.63 -23.22
N ARG A 23 2.92 -0.41 -22.80
CA ARG A 23 3.12 -1.62 -23.61
C ARG A 23 1.84 -2.40 -23.83
N LEU A 24 0.94 -2.41 -22.85
CA LEU A 24 -0.29 -3.17 -22.89
C LEU A 24 -1.42 -2.39 -23.59
N SER A 25 -2.54 -3.03 -23.77
CA SER A 25 -3.71 -2.46 -24.46
C SER A 25 -4.41 -1.37 -23.65
N ASP A 26 -4.16 -1.28 -22.36
CA ASP A 26 -4.67 -0.24 -21.47
C ASP A 26 -3.72 -0.03 -20.29
N VAL A 27 -3.93 1.06 -19.56
CA VAL A 27 -3.17 1.35 -18.34
C VAL A 27 -3.63 0.46 -17.19
N ALA A 28 -2.80 0.30 -16.16
CA ALA A 28 -3.09 -0.44 -14.93
C ALA A 28 -3.39 -1.94 -15.10
N LEU A 29 -3.00 -2.56 -16.20
CA LEU A 29 -3.25 -3.99 -16.42
C LEU A 29 -2.23 -4.94 -15.78
N GLU A 30 -1.11 -4.43 -15.25
CA GLU A 30 -0.10 -5.23 -14.53
C GLU A 30 -0.17 -5.03 -13.01
N SER A 31 0.85 -4.41 -12.41
CA SER A 31 0.99 -4.28 -10.94
C SER A 31 -0.10 -3.46 -10.27
N SER A 32 -0.76 -2.55 -10.99
CA SER A 32 -1.88 -1.76 -10.48
C SER A 32 -3.24 -2.45 -10.63
N ASN A 33 -3.30 -3.58 -11.33
CA ASN A 33 -4.56 -4.33 -11.48
C ASN A 33 -5.01 -4.90 -10.13
N ALA A 34 -6.31 -4.83 -9.83
CA ALA A 34 -6.90 -5.27 -8.57
C ALA A 34 -6.61 -6.76 -8.24
N TRP A 35 -6.43 -7.61 -9.25
CA TRP A 35 -6.07 -9.02 -9.08
C TRP A 35 -4.57 -9.28 -8.87
N ASN A 36 -3.73 -8.27 -9.15
CA ASN A 36 -2.28 -8.38 -9.03
C ASN A 36 -1.74 -7.55 -7.86
N ASN A 37 -2.60 -6.82 -7.14
CA ASN A 37 -2.22 -5.94 -6.04
C ASN A 37 -3.12 -6.19 -4.82
N ALA A 38 -2.51 -6.32 -3.64
CA ALA A 38 -3.24 -6.55 -2.39
C ALA A 38 -3.91 -5.29 -1.81
N GLY A 39 -3.72 -4.12 -2.42
CA GLY A 39 -4.35 -2.88 -2.00
C GLY A 39 -3.88 -2.29 -0.66
N THR A 40 -2.89 -2.89 0.02
CA THR A 40 -2.48 -2.48 1.37
C THR A 40 -1.83 -1.09 1.45
N GLY A 41 -1.57 -0.44 0.31
CA GLY A 41 -0.90 0.86 0.25
C GLY A 41 0.56 0.85 0.68
N HIS A 42 1.12 -0.33 1.03
CA HIS A 42 2.45 -0.47 1.63
C HIS A 42 2.61 0.38 2.90
N ALA A 43 1.59 0.41 3.76
CA ALA A 43 1.59 1.21 4.98
C ALA A 43 2.41 0.58 6.13
N ALA A 44 3.08 -0.55 5.90
CA ALA A 44 3.83 -1.32 6.90
C ALA A 44 3.00 -1.80 8.12
N LEU A 45 1.68 -1.75 8.03
CA LEU A 45 0.79 -2.11 9.14
C LEU A 45 0.71 -3.62 9.35
N CYS A 46 0.76 -4.40 8.27
CA CYS A 46 0.69 -5.87 8.31
C CYS A 46 1.90 -6.56 7.69
N GLU A 47 2.68 -5.90 6.87
CA GLU A 47 3.80 -6.48 6.15
C GLU A 47 5.02 -6.71 7.07
N LEU A 48 5.45 -7.96 7.18
CA LEU A 48 6.56 -8.36 8.05
C LEU A 48 7.94 -8.04 7.48
N ASN A 49 8.06 -7.97 6.16
CA ASN A 49 9.32 -7.73 5.44
C ASN A 49 9.92 -6.34 5.67
N TYR A 50 9.17 -5.40 6.24
CA TYR A 50 9.68 -4.07 6.60
C TYR A 50 10.35 -4.03 7.99
N MET A 51 10.22 -5.11 8.77
CA MET A 51 10.88 -5.26 10.07
C MET A 51 11.48 -6.67 10.22
N PRO A 52 12.47 -7.04 9.41
CA PRO A 52 13.10 -8.35 9.56
C PRO A 52 13.79 -8.45 10.92
N GLU A 53 13.80 -9.68 11.45
CA GLU A 53 14.57 -9.99 12.66
C GLU A 53 16.06 -10.00 12.33
N ALA A 54 16.86 -9.26 13.10
CA ALA A 54 18.31 -9.26 13.01
C ALA A 54 18.91 -10.55 13.61
N SER A 55 20.20 -10.80 13.37
CA SER A 55 20.90 -12.00 13.87
C SER A 55 20.94 -12.12 15.40
N ASP A 56 20.86 -11.00 16.11
CA ASP A 56 20.77 -10.93 17.58
C ASP A 56 19.32 -11.03 18.11
N GLY A 57 18.33 -11.21 17.21
CA GLY A 57 16.93 -11.30 17.55
C GLY A 57 16.21 -9.95 17.73
N SER A 58 16.92 -8.83 17.57
CA SER A 58 16.29 -7.50 17.63
C SER A 58 15.42 -7.22 16.39
N VAL A 59 14.46 -6.28 16.54
CA VAL A 59 13.64 -5.76 15.45
C VAL A 59 13.67 -4.24 15.50
N ASP A 60 14.03 -3.61 14.38
CA ASP A 60 14.10 -2.16 14.25
C ASP A 60 12.85 -1.62 13.55
N PRO A 61 12.08 -0.70 14.17
CA PRO A 61 10.89 -0.10 13.56
C PRO A 61 11.21 0.94 12.49
N GLY A 62 12.42 1.46 12.39
CA GLY A 62 12.77 2.61 11.57
C GLY A 62 12.34 2.50 10.11
N LYS A 63 12.55 1.34 9.47
CA LYS A 63 12.10 1.12 8.09
C LYS A 63 10.58 1.08 7.97
N ALA A 64 9.86 0.46 8.92
CA ALA A 64 8.41 0.42 8.90
C ALA A 64 7.80 1.81 9.11
N VAL A 65 8.38 2.61 10.01
CA VAL A 65 7.99 4.02 10.22
C VAL A 65 8.17 4.82 8.94
N SER A 66 9.36 4.77 8.33
CA SER A 66 9.65 5.50 7.08
C SER A 66 8.72 5.10 5.92
N ILE A 67 8.39 3.82 5.79
CA ILE A 67 7.43 3.34 4.78
C ILE A 67 6.02 3.89 5.06
N ASN A 68 5.59 3.89 6.33
CA ASN A 68 4.30 4.46 6.69
C ASN A 68 4.24 5.97 6.42
N GLU A 69 5.31 6.73 6.74
CA GLU A 69 5.41 8.15 6.41
C GLU A 69 5.22 8.41 4.91
N GLN A 70 5.85 7.62 4.04
CA GLN A 70 5.68 7.72 2.58
C GLN A 70 4.22 7.45 2.17
N PHE A 71 3.56 6.50 2.82
CA PHE A 71 2.15 6.25 2.56
C PHE A 71 1.26 7.43 3.00
N GLN A 72 1.55 8.06 4.16
CA GLN A 72 0.81 9.26 4.58
C GLN A 72 1.03 10.43 3.61
N GLN A 73 2.24 10.62 3.07
CA GLN A 73 2.50 11.60 2.02
C GLN A 73 1.66 11.32 0.75
N SER A 74 1.54 10.06 0.36
CA SER A 74 0.67 9.66 -0.75
C SER A 74 -0.79 10.02 -0.49
N ARG A 75 -1.30 9.75 0.71
CA ARG A 75 -2.67 10.12 1.11
C ARG A 75 -2.90 11.63 1.10
N GLN A 76 -1.93 12.41 1.56
CA GLN A 76 -1.99 13.87 1.51
C GLN A 76 -2.07 14.38 0.07
N LEU A 77 -1.24 13.82 -0.83
CA LEU A 77 -1.31 14.14 -2.25
C LEU A 77 -2.69 13.81 -2.83
N TRP A 78 -3.22 12.62 -2.57
CA TRP A 78 -4.55 12.24 -3.07
C TRP A 78 -5.64 13.16 -2.54
N SER A 79 -5.59 13.55 -1.27
CA SER A 79 -6.53 14.54 -0.69
C SER A 79 -6.49 15.87 -1.44
N SER A 80 -5.28 16.41 -1.71
CA SER A 80 -5.11 17.63 -2.49
C SER A 80 -5.67 17.49 -3.92
N LEU A 81 -5.41 16.35 -4.57
CA LEU A 81 -5.91 16.10 -5.93
C LEU A 81 -7.43 15.95 -5.98
N ILE A 82 -8.08 15.45 -4.92
CA ILE A 82 -9.54 15.43 -4.81
C ILE A 82 -10.09 16.87 -4.64
N GLU A 83 -9.49 17.66 -3.76
CA GLU A 83 -9.87 19.06 -3.57
C GLU A 83 -9.76 19.91 -4.85
N GLU A 84 -8.81 19.57 -5.72
CA GLU A 84 -8.57 20.21 -7.00
C GLU A 84 -9.47 19.63 -8.14
N GLY A 85 -10.24 18.59 -7.89
CA GLY A 85 -11.08 17.94 -8.90
C GLY A 85 -10.31 17.07 -9.90
N VAL A 86 -9.06 16.73 -9.61
CA VAL A 86 -8.23 15.81 -10.41
C VAL A 86 -8.60 14.35 -10.15
N LEU A 87 -9.00 14.04 -8.94
CA LEU A 87 -9.53 12.75 -8.52
C LEU A 87 -10.96 12.90 -8.03
N ASP A 88 -11.75 11.88 -8.26
CA ASP A 88 -13.07 11.73 -7.65
C ASP A 88 -12.99 11.52 -6.13
N GLY A 89 -14.13 11.43 -5.47
CA GLY A 89 -14.19 11.23 -4.02
C GLY A 89 -13.43 9.97 -3.58
N PRO A 90 -12.89 9.95 -2.35
CA PRO A 90 -11.95 8.93 -1.88
C PRO A 90 -12.51 7.49 -1.99
N SER A 91 -13.81 7.30 -1.80
CA SER A 91 -14.46 5.98 -1.88
C SER A 91 -14.38 5.31 -3.27
N THR A 92 -13.93 6.02 -4.30
CA THR A 92 -13.76 5.47 -5.64
C THR A 92 -12.47 4.66 -5.80
N PHE A 93 -11.49 4.84 -4.90
CA PHE A 93 -10.21 4.14 -4.98
C PHE A 93 -9.57 3.77 -3.63
N ILE A 94 -10.04 4.29 -2.49
CA ILE A 94 -9.49 3.97 -1.17
C ILE A 94 -10.60 3.73 -0.15
N ASN A 95 -10.54 2.59 0.54
CA ASN A 95 -11.52 2.19 1.53
C ASN A 95 -10.84 1.87 2.86
N SER A 96 -11.54 2.09 3.98
CA SER A 96 -11.07 1.69 5.29
C SER A 96 -11.20 0.18 5.45
N THR A 97 -10.09 -0.49 5.74
CA THR A 97 -10.04 -1.94 5.97
C THR A 97 -9.00 -2.25 7.03
N PRO A 98 -9.35 -2.97 8.12
CA PRO A 98 -8.36 -3.33 9.13
C PRO A 98 -7.22 -4.18 8.52
N HIS A 99 -5.98 -3.80 8.80
CA HIS A 99 -4.83 -4.64 8.46
C HIS A 99 -4.53 -5.62 9.59
N MET A 100 -4.18 -6.85 9.23
CA MET A 100 -3.92 -7.91 10.19
C MET A 100 -2.72 -8.74 9.76
N THR A 101 -1.87 -9.09 10.74
CA THR A 101 -0.82 -10.08 10.57
C THR A 101 -1.12 -11.29 11.45
N PHE A 102 -0.93 -12.48 10.92
CA PHE A 102 -1.09 -13.73 11.65
C PHE A 102 0.16 -14.60 11.51
N VAL A 103 0.62 -15.16 12.61
CA VAL A 103 1.80 -16.03 12.66
C VAL A 103 1.51 -17.31 13.42
N GLN A 104 2.29 -18.37 13.17
CA GLN A 104 2.19 -19.67 13.81
C GLN A 104 3.53 -20.12 14.37
N GLY A 105 3.49 -20.92 15.42
CA GLY A 105 4.63 -21.51 16.09
C GLY A 105 5.37 -20.52 17.00
N GLU A 106 6.11 -21.05 17.95
CA GLU A 106 6.81 -20.30 19.00
C GLU A 106 7.72 -19.19 18.44
N LYS A 107 8.47 -19.50 17.36
CA LYS A 107 9.37 -18.52 16.74
C LYS A 107 8.57 -17.34 16.12
N GLY A 108 7.49 -17.64 15.42
CA GLY A 108 6.64 -16.62 14.81
C GLY A 108 5.98 -15.73 15.87
N VAL A 109 5.43 -16.34 16.92
CA VAL A 109 4.80 -15.60 18.04
C VAL A 109 5.80 -14.72 18.76
N SER A 110 6.98 -15.23 19.07
CA SER A 110 8.04 -14.45 19.70
C SER A 110 8.48 -13.26 18.86
N TYR A 111 8.65 -13.46 17.55
CA TYR A 111 8.96 -12.38 16.60
C TYR A 111 7.84 -11.33 16.54
N LEU A 112 6.57 -11.74 16.36
CA LEU A 112 5.45 -10.82 16.23
C LEU A 112 5.24 -10.00 17.51
N LYS A 113 5.50 -10.59 18.67
CA LYS A 113 5.45 -9.90 19.96
C LYS A 113 6.50 -8.78 20.04
N ARG A 114 7.75 -9.07 19.66
CA ARG A 114 8.80 -8.04 19.62
C ARG A 114 8.49 -6.93 18.62
N ARG A 115 7.96 -7.29 17.44
CA ARG A 115 7.50 -6.32 16.46
C ARG A 115 6.41 -5.42 17.03
N TYR A 116 5.41 -5.98 17.68
CA TYR A 116 4.35 -5.23 18.36
C TYR A 116 4.91 -4.27 19.41
N GLU A 117 5.79 -4.75 20.31
CA GLU A 117 6.39 -3.92 21.36
C GLU A 117 7.23 -2.75 20.78
N ALA A 118 7.89 -2.96 19.66
CA ALA A 118 8.64 -1.90 18.97
C ALA A 118 7.72 -0.85 18.30
N LEU A 119 6.56 -1.26 17.77
CA LEU A 119 5.67 -0.37 17.02
C LEU A 119 4.60 0.33 17.88
N ARG A 120 4.19 -0.25 19.01
CA ARG A 120 3.05 0.25 19.79
C ARG A 120 3.20 1.69 20.33
N HIS A 121 4.42 2.20 20.38
CA HIS A 121 4.73 3.56 20.82
C HIS A 121 4.98 4.53 19.66
N GLU A 122 5.01 4.03 18.44
CA GLU A 122 5.18 4.84 17.24
C GLU A 122 3.86 5.51 16.86
N PRO A 123 3.80 6.83 16.67
CA PRO A 123 2.54 7.56 16.42
C PRO A 123 1.76 7.03 15.22
N LEU A 124 2.43 6.62 14.13
CA LEU A 124 1.81 6.11 12.92
C LEU A 124 1.24 4.69 13.06
N PHE A 125 1.54 4.02 14.19
CA PHE A 125 1.02 2.69 14.54
C PHE A 125 0.05 2.75 15.73
N ALA A 126 -0.41 3.94 16.10
CA ALA A 126 -1.36 4.11 17.19
C ALA A 126 -2.60 3.23 16.97
N GLY A 127 -3.02 2.54 18.02
CA GLY A 127 -4.15 1.61 17.95
C GLY A 127 -3.81 0.22 17.43
N ILE A 128 -2.52 -0.11 17.22
CA ILE A 128 -2.13 -1.51 16.95
C ILE A 128 -2.50 -2.40 18.13
N GLU A 129 -3.15 -3.51 17.84
CA GLU A 129 -3.57 -4.52 18.79
C GLU A 129 -2.73 -5.80 18.61
N TYR A 130 -2.47 -6.53 19.70
CA TYR A 130 -1.81 -7.84 19.69
C TYR A 130 -2.62 -8.85 20.50
N SER A 131 -2.71 -10.08 20.02
CA SER A 131 -3.38 -11.16 20.76
C SER A 131 -2.80 -12.53 20.42
N GLU A 132 -2.74 -13.39 21.45
CA GLU A 132 -2.56 -14.85 21.38
C GLU A 132 -3.88 -15.59 21.75
N ASP A 133 -4.93 -14.86 22.17
CA ASP A 133 -6.22 -15.46 22.51
C ASP A 133 -7.03 -15.81 21.25
N SER A 134 -7.30 -17.09 21.08
CA SER A 134 -8.10 -17.63 19.98
C SER A 134 -9.48 -16.98 19.83
N ARG A 135 -10.12 -16.57 20.93
CA ARG A 135 -11.43 -15.91 20.91
C ARG A 135 -11.34 -14.48 20.37
N VAL A 136 -10.26 -13.78 20.69
CA VAL A 136 -10.00 -12.44 20.18
C VAL A 136 -9.72 -12.51 18.67
N ILE A 137 -8.81 -13.38 18.27
CA ILE A 137 -8.44 -13.56 16.87
C ILE A 137 -9.65 -14.06 16.04
N HIS A 138 -10.49 -14.93 16.61
CA HIS A 138 -11.73 -15.36 15.96
C HIS A 138 -12.67 -14.18 15.67
N LYS A 139 -12.79 -13.21 16.59
CA LYS A 139 -13.58 -11.99 16.34
C LYS A 139 -13.01 -11.12 15.22
N TRP A 140 -11.70 -11.08 15.09
CA TRP A 140 -11.03 -10.32 14.01
C TRP A 140 -11.14 -11.00 12.66
N ALA A 141 -10.90 -12.32 12.62
CA ALA A 141 -10.88 -13.13 11.41
C ALA A 141 -11.38 -14.56 11.68
N PRO A 142 -12.70 -14.80 11.65
CA PRO A 142 -13.28 -16.10 12.01
C PRO A 142 -12.74 -17.27 11.19
N LEU A 143 -12.45 -17.06 9.90
CA LEU A 143 -11.96 -18.11 9.02
C LEU A 143 -10.54 -18.57 9.37
N LEU A 144 -9.69 -17.70 9.91
CA LEU A 144 -8.35 -18.08 10.37
C LEU A 144 -8.38 -19.08 11.52
N MET A 145 -9.43 -19.04 12.33
CA MET A 145 -9.57 -19.91 13.50
C MET A 145 -10.38 -21.18 13.23
N LYS A 146 -10.91 -21.32 12.01
CA LYS A 146 -11.68 -22.50 11.62
C LYS A 146 -10.76 -23.72 11.54
N GLN A 147 -11.16 -24.84 12.18
CA GLN A 147 -10.44 -26.12 12.17
C GLN A 147 -9.04 -26.10 12.82
N ARG A 148 -8.72 -25.10 13.67
CA ARG A 148 -7.48 -25.08 14.45
C ARG A 148 -7.45 -26.21 15.49
N ARG A 149 -6.28 -26.84 15.62
CA ARG A 149 -6.08 -27.90 16.59
C ARG A 149 -5.87 -27.32 18.00
N LYS A 150 -6.32 -28.05 19.01
CA LYS A 150 -6.03 -27.66 20.41
C LYS A 150 -4.52 -27.71 20.66
N GLY A 151 -3.98 -26.64 21.24
CA GLY A 151 -2.56 -26.53 21.57
C GLY A 151 -1.68 -25.94 20.44
N GLU A 152 -2.26 -25.55 19.30
CA GLU A 152 -1.51 -24.75 18.32
C GLU A 152 -1.12 -23.40 18.92
N VAL A 153 0.15 -23.01 18.69
CA VAL A 153 0.70 -21.73 19.12
C VAL A 153 0.60 -20.74 17.95
N PHE A 154 -0.02 -19.59 18.16
CA PHE A 154 -0.21 -18.55 17.17
C PHE A 154 -0.40 -17.18 17.84
N ALA A 155 -0.17 -16.13 17.07
CA ALA A 155 -0.50 -14.76 17.45
C ALA A 155 -0.95 -13.94 16.24
N ALA A 156 -1.62 -12.85 16.51
CA ALA A 156 -1.97 -11.87 15.50
C ALA A 156 -1.77 -10.44 16.00
N THR A 157 -1.47 -9.53 15.07
CA THR A 157 -1.66 -8.10 15.27
C THR A 157 -2.77 -7.59 14.36
N ARG A 158 -3.44 -6.51 14.78
CA ARG A 158 -4.47 -5.83 14.01
C ARG A 158 -4.32 -4.32 14.14
N VAL A 159 -4.48 -3.61 13.04
CA VAL A 159 -4.56 -2.15 13.01
C VAL A 159 -5.90 -1.78 12.37
N PRO A 160 -6.86 -1.24 13.14
CA PRO A 160 -8.18 -0.87 12.61
C PRO A 160 -8.14 0.20 11.52
N ALA A 161 -7.16 1.09 11.56
CA ALA A 161 -6.98 2.21 10.63
C ALA A 161 -6.28 1.84 9.30
N GLY A 162 -6.23 0.57 8.95
CA GLY A 162 -5.73 0.12 7.65
C GLY A 162 -6.61 0.56 6.49
N THR A 163 -6.11 0.41 5.27
CA THR A 163 -6.79 0.81 4.04
C THR A 163 -6.64 -0.22 2.94
N ASP A 164 -7.65 -0.30 2.07
CA ASP A 164 -7.61 -1.01 0.81
C ASP A 164 -7.63 0.03 -0.32
N VAL A 165 -6.61 0.00 -1.18
CA VAL A 165 -6.44 0.94 -2.29
C VAL A 165 -6.61 0.22 -3.62
N ASP A 166 -7.58 0.62 -4.41
CA ASP A 166 -7.68 0.25 -5.83
C ASP A 166 -6.73 1.14 -6.66
N PHE A 167 -5.50 0.64 -6.83
CA PHE A 167 -4.50 1.34 -7.64
C PHE A 167 -4.87 1.38 -9.13
N GLY A 168 -5.70 0.48 -9.61
CA GLY A 168 -6.25 0.51 -10.96
C GLY A 168 -7.15 1.73 -11.15
N ALA A 169 -8.17 1.87 -10.31
CA ALA A 169 -9.08 3.00 -10.33
C ALA A 169 -8.34 4.35 -10.18
N LEU A 170 -7.42 4.43 -9.21
CA LEU A 170 -6.57 5.61 -9.04
C LEU A 170 -5.76 5.94 -10.30
N THR A 171 -5.17 4.94 -10.94
CA THR A 171 -4.36 5.13 -12.15
C THR A 171 -5.21 5.62 -13.32
N HIS A 172 -6.39 5.05 -13.51
CA HIS A 172 -7.32 5.49 -14.58
C HIS A 172 -7.73 6.95 -14.39
N GLN A 173 -8.16 7.36 -13.20
CA GLN A 173 -8.54 8.75 -12.93
C GLN A 173 -7.39 9.73 -13.22
N LEU A 174 -6.17 9.43 -12.75
CA LEU A 174 -4.99 10.26 -13.03
C LEU A 174 -4.67 10.34 -14.53
N VAL A 175 -4.78 9.23 -15.25
CA VAL A 175 -4.50 9.18 -16.69
C VAL A 175 -5.56 9.94 -17.47
N ASP A 176 -6.83 9.81 -17.11
CA ASP A 176 -7.93 10.52 -17.77
C ASP A 176 -7.80 12.03 -17.57
N ASN A 177 -7.48 12.48 -16.37
CA ASN A 177 -7.18 13.89 -16.14
C ASN A 177 -5.95 14.38 -16.94
N LEU A 178 -4.90 13.57 -17.08
CA LEU A 178 -3.75 13.91 -17.93
C LEU A 178 -4.14 14.04 -19.41
N ARG A 179 -5.01 13.15 -19.91
CA ARG A 179 -5.56 13.23 -21.29
C ARG A 179 -6.34 14.52 -21.52
N GLU A 180 -7.18 14.92 -20.56
CA GLU A 180 -7.91 16.19 -20.58
C GLU A 180 -6.97 17.40 -20.64
N GLN A 181 -5.78 17.29 -20.04
CA GLN A 181 -4.72 18.31 -20.10
C GLN A 181 -3.82 18.20 -21.34
N GLY A 182 -4.20 17.38 -22.34
CA GLY A 182 -3.49 17.25 -23.62
C GLY A 182 -2.26 16.34 -23.57
N VAL A 183 -2.08 15.53 -22.52
CA VAL A 183 -1.02 14.51 -22.48
C VAL A 183 -1.35 13.37 -23.43
N SER A 184 -0.39 13.03 -24.30
CA SER A 184 -0.50 11.87 -25.19
C SER A 184 -0.26 10.57 -24.41
N VAL A 185 -1.21 9.67 -24.39
CA VAL A 185 -1.08 8.34 -23.77
C VAL A 185 -1.24 7.28 -24.87
N GLN A 186 -0.12 6.65 -25.22
CA GLN A 186 -0.03 5.67 -26.31
C GLN A 186 0.04 4.26 -25.73
N THR A 187 -1.03 3.51 -25.86
CA THR A 187 -1.09 2.07 -25.50
C THR A 187 -0.53 1.20 -26.62
N ASN A 188 -0.31 -0.08 -26.35
CA ASN A 188 0.32 -1.05 -27.26
C ASN A 188 1.68 -0.57 -27.80
N THR A 189 2.38 0.26 -27.03
CA THR A 189 3.63 0.89 -27.44
C THR A 189 4.75 0.59 -26.44
N GLU A 190 5.72 -0.20 -26.86
CA GLU A 190 6.87 -0.59 -26.05
C GLU A 190 8.08 0.29 -26.31
N VAL A 191 8.62 0.93 -25.27
CA VAL A 191 9.91 1.65 -25.33
C VAL A 191 11.03 0.65 -25.08
N ARG A 192 11.86 0.37 -26.11
CA ARG A 192 12.95 -0.61 -26.04
C ARG A 192 14.32 0.00 -25.82
N ASN A 193 14.60 1.14 -26.47
CA ASN A 193 15.92 1.78 -26.45
C ASN A 193 15.79 3.28 -26.28
N LEU A 194 16.60 3.84 -25.36
CA LEU A 194 16.78 5.26 -25.21
C LEU A 194 18.18 5.64 -25.71
N ARG A 195 18.27 6.57 -26.66
CA ARG A 195 19.54 7.09 -27.15
C ARG A 195 19.55 8.61 -26.94
N ARG A 196 20.68 9.12 -26.47
CA ARG A 196 20.88 10.57 -26.42
C ARG A 196 20.96 11.10 -27.85
N ALA A 197 20.15 12.12 -28.17
CA ALA A 197 20.33 12.87 -29.41
C ALA A 197 21.68 13.58 -29.39
N SER A 198 22.46 13.46 -30.45
CA SER A 198 23.75 14.16 -30.63
C SER A 198 23.52 15.63 -30.98
#